data_31157f4393fc9329c41fee24c3f44958
#
_entry.id   31157f4393fc9329c41fee24c3f44958
#
_cell.length_a   1.000
_cell.length_b   1.000
_cell.length_c   1.000
_cell.angle_alpha   90.00
_cell.angle_beta   90.00
_cell.angle_gamma   90.00
#
_symmetry.space_group_name_H-M   'P 1'
#
loop_
_entity.id
_entity.type
_entity.pdbx_description
1 polymer ?
#
loop_
_entity_poly.entity_id
_entity_poly.type
_entity_poly.pdbx_seq_one_letter_code
_entity_poly.pdbx_strand_id
1 'polypeptide(L)'
;MAARPFVLSLPATSANLGPAFDAAGLALGFALRVKARVAEVFSVRASGRDAEICARVDNHLILNVYRQTLDAAGRLAPPLALELENAIPIGKGCGSSAAARLAGLALAVRFGGLAWSAEDIFAAAAALEGHPDNVAACWWGGLVVSRSAGAAAPPTAPATPAPPTWLRVPLRRAWRLLVAVPADALPTERAREVLPAVYSRQDAVANLQNALLLVEALHQGRGDLLAAALADRWHQPYRAALCPLLPALQPLAGTHGILGVALSGAGPSVLLFLDDQARVEASAAVNQALGRAGLQAELLETQVQTRGPGMNWGRWERPRA
;
A
#
# COMPACT_ATOMS: atom_id res chain seq x y z
N MET A 1 19.68 -4.94 -32.47
CA MET A 1 19.12 -5.70 -31.35
C MET A 1 18.14 -4.83 -30.61
N ALA A 2 16.86 -5.25 -30.46
CA ALA A 2 15.88 -4.50 -29.69
C ALA A 2 16.34 -4.45 -28.20
N ALA A 3 16.40 -3.26 -27.63
CA ALA A 3 16.76 -3.08 -26.22
C ALA A 3 15.82 -3.91 -25.35
N ARG A 4 16.37 -4.60 -24.33
CA ARG A 4 15.56 -5.37 -23.40
C ARG A 4 14.54 -4.47 -22.70
N PRO A 5 13.28 -4.89 -22.58
CA PRO A 5 12.27 -4.08 -21.91
C PRO A 5 12.65 -3.87 -20.44
N PHE A 6 12.34 -2.68 -19.92
CA PHE A 6 12.41 -2.42 -18.49
C PHE A 6 11.24 -3.14 -17.81
N VAL A 7 11.52 -3.85 -16.73
CA VAL A 7 10.50 -4.61 -15.97
C VAL A 7 10.54 -4.18 -14.52
N LEU A 8 9.36 -3.83 -13.97
CA LEU A 8 9.18 -3.43 -12.58
C LEU A 8 8.02 -4.22 -11.98
N SER A 9 8.16 -4.68 -10.74
CA SER A 9 7.09 -5.34 -9.99
C SER A 9 6.86 -4.59 -8.68
N LEU A 10 5.66 -4.08 -8.50
CA LEU A 10 5.26 -3.23 -7.39
C LEU A 10 4.20 -3.98 -6.56
N PRO A 11 4.53 -4.41 -5.34
CA PRO A 11 3.58 -5.14 -4.50
C PRO A 11 2.38 -4.28 -4.11
N ALA A 12 1.24 -4.92 -3.94
CA ALA A 12 0.12 -4.35 -3.22
C ALA A 12 0.50 -4.04 -1.77
N THR A 13 -0.26 -3.20 -1.11
CA THR A 13 0.02 -2.82 0.28
C THR A 13 -1.24 -2.73 1.10
N SER A 14 -1.11 -2.99 2.40
CA SER A 14 -2.09 -2.64 3.40
C SER A 14 -1.44 -1.66 4.37
N ALA A 15 -1.93 -0.43 4.40
CA ALA A 15 -1.43 0.63 5.27
C ALA A 15 -2.33 0.83 6.49
N ASN A 16 -1.93 1.70 7.39
CA ASN A 16 -2.59 2.03 8.66
C ASN A 16 -2.56 0.89 9.68
N LEU A 17 -2.83 -0.35 9.28
CA LEU A 17 -2.83 -1.54 10.13
C LEU A 17 -3.53 -1.29 11.48
N GLY A 18 -4.74 -0.73 11.46
CA GLY A 18 -5.42 -0.26 12.66
C GLY A 18 -4.75 0.99 13.24
N PRO A 19 -4.11 0.95 14.44
CA PRO A 19 -3.68 2.15 15.16
C PRO A 19 -2.49 2.90 14.55
N ALA A 20 -1.82 2.34 13.53
CA ALA A 20 -0.64 2.94 12.90
C ALA A 20 -1.00 3.84 11.70
N PHE A 21 -2.04 4.65 11.84
CA PHE A 21 -2.58 5.57 10.84
C PHE A 21 -1.50 6.48 10.24
N ASP A 22 -1.39 6.50 8.90
CA ASP A 22 -0.40 7.23 8.10
C ASP A 22 1.08 6.96 8.50
N ALA A 23 1.34 5.93 9.33
CA ALA A 23 2.66 5.67 9.90
C ALA A 23 3.25 4.31 9.54
N ALA A 24 2.44 3.29 9.27
CA ALA A 24 2.94 1.97 8.91
C ALA A 24 2.18 1.34 7.75
N GLY A 25 2.92 0.58 6.94
CA GLY A 25 2.38 -0.20 5.83
C GLY A 25 3.04 -1.57 5.71
N LEU A 26 2.29 -2.51 5.16
CA LEU A 26 2.70 -3.89 4.94
C LEU A 26 2.58 -4.21 3.45
N ALA A 27 3.65 -4.71 2.84
CA ALA A 27 3.63 -5.17 1.46
C ALA A 27 3.02 -6.57 1.35
N LEU A 28 2.14 -6.77 0.36
CA LEU A 28 1.39 -7.99 0.13
C LEU A 28 1.94 -8.77 -1.07
N GLY A 29 1.69 -10.07 -1.13
CA GLY A 29 2.27 -10.99 -2.10
C GLY A 29 1.68 -10.94 -3.51
N PHE A 30 0.77 -10.03 -3.82
CA PHE A 30 0.27 -9.78 -5.17
C PHE A 30 0.69 -8.38 -5.65
N ALA A 31 0.81 -8.15 -6.96
CA ALA A 31 1.52 -7.00 -7.47
C ALA A 31 0.95 -6.43 -8.79
N LEU A 32 1.34 -5.21 -9.08
CA LEU A 32 1.33 -4.63 -10.41
C LEU A 32 2.70 -4.88 -11.07
N ARG A 33 2.71 -5.62 -12.17
CA ARG A 33 3.91 -5.78 -13.01
C ARG A 33 3.83 -4.86 -14.22
N VAL A 34 4.89 -4.12 -14.46
CA VAL A 34 5.00 -3.17 -15.56
C VAL A 34 6.19 -3.57 -16.43
N LYS A 35 5.95 -3.81 -17.73
CA LYS A 35 7.00 -3.86 -18.73
C LYS A 35 6.88 -2.63 -19.62
N ALA A 36 7.99 -1.96 -19.85
CA ALA A 36 8.02 -0.73 -20.63
C ALA A 36 9.16 -0.73 -21.67
N ARG A 37 8.89 -0.16 -22.83
CA ARG A 37 9.88 0.12 -23.87
C ARG A 37 9.54 1.41 -24.57
N VAL A 38 10.55 2.07 -25.14
CA VAL A 38 10.33 3.22 -26.03
C VAL A 38 9.55 2.78 -27.28
N ALA A 39 8.65 3.63 -27.73
CA ALA A 39 7.77 3.41 -28.88
C ALA A 39 7.61 4.72 -29.68
N GLU A 40 6.93 4.66 -30.81
CA GLU A 40 6.60 5.85 -31.61
C GLU A 40 5.43 6.63 -31.01
N VAL A 41 4.48 5.90 -30.38
CA VAL A 41 3.29 6.47 -29.74
C VAL A 41 3.08 5.81 -28.38
N PHE A 42 2.43 6.53 -27.46
CA PHE A 42 2.01 5.94 -26.18
C PHE A 42 0.95 4.86 -26.40
N SER A 43 1.19 3.70 -25.82
CA SER A 43 0.23 2.60 -25.81
C SER A 43 0.28 1.82 -24.50
N VAL A 44 -0.86 1.28 -24.11
CA VAL A 44 -0.98 0.44 -22.90
C VAL A 44 -1.76 -0.81 -23.26
N ARG A 45 -1.19 -1.96 -22.91
CA ARG A 45 -1.90 -3.24 -22.89
C ARG A 45 -1.96 -3.70 -21.43
N ALA A 46 -3.10 -4.18 -20.99
CA ALA A 46 -3.27 -4.63 -19.64
C ALA A 46 -3.93 -6.01 -19.59
N SER A 47 -3.59 -6.75 -18.56
CA SER A 47 -4.17 -8.05 -18.21
C SER A 47 -4.36 -8.17 -16.69
N GLY A 48 -5.11 -9.16 -16.24
CA GLY A 48 -5.41 -9.38 -14.84
C GLY A 48 -6.60 -8.56 -14.36
N ARG A 49 -6.55 -8.07 -13.12
CA ARG A 49 -7.64 -7.31 -12.51
C ARG A 49 -7.79 -5.94 -13.15
N ASP A 50 -9.04 -5.50 -13.28
CA ASP A 50 -9.38 -4.17 -13.78
C ASP A 50 -8.66 -3.82 -15.10
N ALA A 51 -8.41 -4.84 -15.96
CA ALA A 51 -7.62 -4.71 -17.18
C ALA A 51 -8.16 -3.63 -18.11
N GLU A 52 -9.48 -3.49 -18.24
CA GLU A 52 -10.13 -2.45 -19.06
C GLU A 52 -9.82 -1.04 -18.56
N ILE A 53 -9.74 -0.85 -17.23
CA ILE A 53 -9.37 0.44 -16.62
C ILE A 53 -7.88 0.68 -16.84
N CYS A 54 -7.05 -0.34 -16.59
CA CYS A 54 -5.60 -0.27 -16.75
C CYS A 54 -5.14 -0.07 -18.21
N ALA A 55 -5.94 -0.47 -19.18
CA ALA A 55 -5.58 -0.35 -20.61
C ALA A 55 -5.90 1.03 -21.22
N ARG A 56 -6.63 1.90 -20.53
CA ARG A 56 -6.96 3.24 -21.02
C ARG A 56 -5.72 4.12 -21.05
N VAL A 57 -5.39 4.71 -22.18
CA VAL A 57 -4.25 5.63 -22.32
C VAL A 57 -4.61 7.02 -21.80
N ASP A 58 -5.85 7.43 -21.98
CA ASP A 58 -6.35 8.73 -21.55
C ASP A 58 -6.50 8.77 -20.02
N ASN A 59 -5.95 9.80 -19.42
CA ASN A 59 -5.90 10.01 -17.95
C ASN A 59 -5.27 8.84 -17.16
N HIS A 60 -4.31 8.14 -17.76
CA HIS A 60 -3.65 6.99 -17.16
C HIS A 60 -2.64 7.43 -16.07
N LEU A 61 -2.88 7.06 -14.82
CA LEU A 61 -2.09 7.55 -13.67
C LEU A 61 -0.57 7.36 -13.84
N ILE A 62 -0.13 6.18 -14.29
CA ILE A 62 1.30 5.91 -14.55
C ILE A 62 1.87 6.87 -15.59
N LEU A 63 1.17 7.04 -16.72
CA LEU A 63 1.64 7.92 -17.81
C LEU A 63 1.56 9.39 -17.42
N ASN A 64 0.56 9.79 -16.64
CA ASN A 64 0.43 11.16 -16.14
C ASN A 64 1.60 11.51 -15.23
N VAL A 65 1.90 10.64 -14.23
CA VAL A 65 3.05 10.85 -13.35
C VAL A 65 4.36 10.85 -14.14
N TYR A 66 4.53 9.93 -15.08
CA TYR A 66 5.70 9.88 -15.95
C TYR A 66 5.91 11.20 -16.71
N ARG A 67 4.89 11.70 -17.38
CA ARG A 67 4.96 12.94 -18.17
C ARG A 67 5.18 14.17 -17.28
N GLN A 68 4.40 14.31 -16.19
CA GLN A 68 4.51 15.43 -15.26
C GLN A 68 5.88 15.51 -14.60
N THR A 69 6.46 14.35 -14.24
CA THR A 69 7.80 14.31 -13.65
C THR A 69 8.88 14.78 -14.63
N LEU A 70 8.79 14.39 -15.90
CA LEU A 70 9.75 14.80 -16.91
C LEU A 70 9.56 16.26 -17.31
N ASP A 71 8.34 16.72 -17.44
CA ASP A 71 8.01 18.12 -17.72
C ASP A 71 8.56 19.06 -16.62
N ALA A 72 8.33 18.71 -15.34
CA ALA A 72 8.89 19.44 -14.21
C ALA A 72 10.43 19.47 -14.18
N ALA A 73 11.07 18.45 -14.76
CA ALA A 73 12.52 18.38 -14.92
C ALA A 73 13.05 19.04 -16.22
N GLY A 74 12.18 19.65 -17.01
CA GLY A 74 12.54 20.24 -18.32
C GLY A 74 13.00 19.19 -19.34
N ARG A 75 12.50 17.96 -19.25
CA ARG A 75 12.87 16.85 -20.13
C ARG A 75 11.70 16.44 -21.04
N LEU A 76 12.01 16.05 -22.25
CA LEU A 76 11.02 15.42 -23.12
C LEU A 76 10.65 14.03 -22.57
N ALA A 77 9.37 13.70 -22.68
CA ALA A 77 8.85 12.39 -22.30
C ALA A 77 8.74 11.50 -23.55
N PRO A 78 9.72 10.60 -23.82
CA PRO A 78 9.63 9.68 -24.94
C PRO A 78 8.35 8.84 -24.83
N PRO A 79 7.64 8.60 -25.95
CA PRO A 79 6.50 7.72 -25.94
C PRO A 79 6.89 6.29 -25.52
N LEU A 80 6.05 5.66 -24.71
CA LEU A 80 6.27 4.32 -24.19
C LEU A 80 5.14 3.38 -24.58
N ALA A 81 5.50 2.14 -24.92
CA ALA A 81 4.58 1.03 -24.93
C ALA A 81 4.67 0.30 -23.58
N LEU A 82 3.55 0.25 -22.86
CA LEU A 82 3.42 -0.42 -21.57
C LEU A 82 2.64 -1.73 -21.72
N GLU A 83 3.14 -2.78 -21.06
CA GLU A 83 2.42 -4.02 -20.78
C GLU A 83 2.24 -4.14 -19.27
N LEU A 84 0.98 -4.14 -18.82
CA LEU A 84 0.60 -4.19 -17.41
C LEU A 84 -0.04 -5.54 -17.09
N GLU A 85 0.43 -6.19 -16.03
CA GLU A 85 -0.23 -7.33 -15.42
C GLU A 85 -0.63 -6.91 -14.01
N ASN A 86 -1.91 -6.63 -13.80
CA ASN A 86 -2.41 -6.10 -12.53
C ASN A 86 -3.10 -7.18 -11.70
N ALA A 87 -2.62 -7.40 -10.47
CA ALA A 87 -3.29 -8.21 -9.47
C ALA A 87 -3.85 -7.40 -8.30
N ILE A 88 -3.64 -6.07 -8.28
CA ILE A 88 -4.04 -5.17 -7.19
C ILE A 88 -5.47 -4.67 -7.43
N PRO A 89 -6.43 -4.90 -6.51
CA PRO A 89 -7.76 -4.31 -6.59
C PRO A 89 -7.71 -2.77 -6.59
N ILE A 90 -8.25 -2.13 -7.62
CA ILE A 90 -8.20 -0.66 -7.77
C ILE A 90 -9.24 0.02 -6.87
N GLY A 91 -8.83 1.06 -6.10
CA GLY A 91 -9.72 1.84 -5.26
C GLY A 91 -10.28 1.10 -4.04
N LYS A 92 -9.63 -0.01 -3.63
CA LYS A 92 -10.13 -0.90 -2.56
C LYS A 92 -9.19 -1.01 -1.36
N GLY A 93 -8.33 0.00 -1.12
CA GLY A 93 -7.45 0.03 0.03
C GLY A 93 -6.24 -0.92 -0.04
N CYS A 94 -5.86 -1.36 -1.26
CA CYS A 94 -4.73 -2.25 -1.50
C CYS A 94 -3.51 -1.55 -2.12
N GLY A 95 -3.40 -0.23 -2.03
CA GLY A 95 -2.22 0.55 -2.44
C GLY A 95 -2.02 0.68 -3.96
N SER A 96 -3.07 0.50 -4.79
CA SER A 96 -2.97 0.60 -6.24
C SER A 96 -2.48 1.97 -6.72
N SER A 97 -2.86 3.06 -6.05
CA SER A 97 -2.42 4.43 -6.34
C SER A 97 -0.91 4.59 -6.12
N ALA A 98 -0.41 4.17 -4.97
CA ALA A 98 1.02 4.19 -4.64
C ALA A 98 1.85 3.38 -5.64
N ALA A 99 1.39 2.19 -6.02
CA ALA A 99 2.04 1.36 -7.04
C ALA A 99 2.08 2.08 -8.40
N ALA A 100 0.99 2.71 -8.83
CA ALA A 100 0.93 3.43 -10.10
C ALA A 100 1.83 4.68 -10.11
N ARG A 101 1.88 5.45 -9.01
CA ARG A 101 2.77 6.61 -8.87
C ARG A 101 4.24 6.21 -8.88
N LEU A 102 4.60 5.20 -8.11
CA LEU A 102 5.96 4.64 -8.12
C LEU A 102 6.36 4.13 -9.51
N ALA A 103 5.45 3.47 -10.24
CA ALA A 103 5.69 3.06 -11.61
C ALA A 103 6.02 4.27 -12.51
N GLY A 104 5.20 5.31 -12.46
CA GLY A 104 5.38 6.52 -13.28
C GLY A 104 6.72 7.22 -13.01
N LEU A 105 7.09 7.38 -11.74
CA LEU A 105 8.38 7.96 -11.32
C LEU A 105 9.55 7.09 -11.76
N ALA A 106 9.48 5.78 -11.55
CA ALA A 106 10.51 4.84 -11.98
C ALA A 106 10.73 4.87 -13.50
N LEU A 107 9.65 4.98 -14.28
CA LEU A 107 9.73 5.14 -15.73
C LEU A 107 10.36 6.49 -16.10
N ALA A 108 10.05 7.58 -15.39
CA ALA A 108 10.64 8.89 -15.63
C ALA A 108 12.16 8.87 -15.40
N VAL A 109 12.60 8.25 -14.32
CA VAL A 109 14.02 8.06 -14.06
C VAL A 109 14.68 7.23 -15.16
N ARG A 110 14.07 6.10 -15.54
CA ARG A 110 14.64 5.14 -16.49
C ARG A 110 14.71 5.65 -17.92
N PHE A 111 13.64 6.31 -18.40
CA PHE A 111 13.53 6.73 -19.81
C PHE A 111 13.79 8.22 -20.03
N GLY A 112 13.65 9.05 -18.99
CA GLY A 112 14.00 10.47 -19.04
C GLY A 112 15.42 10.80 -18.62
N GLY A 113 16.18 9.79 -18.14
CA GLY A 113 17.59 9.98 -17.74
C GLY A 113 17.75 10.85 -16.49
N LEU A 114 16.82 10.78 -15.55
CA LEU A 114 16.95 11.47 -14.26
C LEU A 114 17.92 10.71 -13.36
N ALA A 115 18.83 11.43 -12.70
CA ALA A 115 19.82 10.86 -11.77
C ALA A 115 19.23 10.73 -10.36
N TRP A 116 18.04 10.11 -10.22
CA TRP A 116 17.37 9.93 -8.94
C TRP A 116 17.74 8.61 -8.28
N SER A 117 17.99 8.69 -6.98
CA SER A 117 18.16 7.53 -6.11
C SER A 117 16.82 6.84 -5.80
N ALA A 118 16.87 5.70 -5.13
CA ALA A 118 15.66 5.04 -4.62
C ALA A 118 14.93 5.92 -3.59
N GLU A 119 15.65 6.65 -2.79
CA GLU A 119 15.16 7.60 -1.81
C GLU A 119 14.47 8.80 -2.46
N ASP A 120 15.01 9.31 -3.58
CA ASP A 120 14.38 10.42 -4.33
C ASP A 120 13.04 9.98 -4.93
N ILE A 121 12.96 8.78 -5.49
CA ILE A 121 11.71 8.21 -6.00
C ILE A 121 10.69 8.03 -4.86
N PHE A 122 11.13 7.50 -3.72
CA PHE A 122 10.28 7.36 -2.53
C PHE A 122 9.75 8.70 -2.06
N ALA A 123 10.61 9.70 -1.91
CA ALA A 123 10.23 11.03 -1.47
C ALA A 123 9.23 11.71 -2.41
N ALA A 124 9.47 11.62 -3.72
CA ALA A 124 8.56 12.15 -4.73
C ALA A 124 7.20 11.44 -4.72
N ALA A 125 7.19 10.11 -4.58
CA ALA A 125 5.95 9.33 -4.51
C ALA A 125 5.15 9.65 -3.24
N ALA A 126 5.82 9.79 -2.09
CA ALA A 126 5.20 10.16 -0.82
C ALA A 126 4.57 11.56 -0.88
N ALA A 127 5.23 12.51 -1.55
CA ALA A 127 4.69 13.86 -1.78
C ALA A 127 3.42 13.82 -2.67
N LEU A 128 3.42 13.00 -3.72
CA LEU A 128 2.26 12.84 -4.61
C LEU A 128 1.08 12.11 -3.93
N GLU A 129 1.35 11.21 -2.98
CA GLU A 129 0.31 10.46 -2.26
C GLU A 129 -0.23 11.26 -1.07
N GLY A 130 0.56 12.17 -0.50
CA GLY A 130 0.25 12.95 0.70
C GLY A 130 0.56 12.21 2.02
N HIS A 131 0.86 10.91 1.95
CA HIS A 131 1.25 10.08 3.08
C HIS A 131 2.22 8.97 2.63
N PRO A 132 3.22 8.59 3.46
CA PRO A 132 4.31 7.72 3.02
C PRO A 132 4.04 6.22 3.17
N ASP A 133 3.06 5.79 3.93
CA ASP A 133 2.85 4.43 4.42
C ASP A 133 2.71 3.37 3.30
N ASN A 134 1.77 3.57 2.36
CA ASN A 134 1.61 2.69 1.20
C ASN A 134 2.82 2.74 0.28
N VAL A 135 3.35 3.94 0.04
CA VAL A 135 4.52 4.15 -0.82
C VAL A 135 5.73 3.43 -0.25
N ALA A 136 5.98 3.58 1.06
CA ALA A 136 7.12 2.95 1.73
C ALA A 136 7.03 1.41 1.67
N ALA A 137 5.87 0.84 2.00
CA ALA A 137 5.67 -0.60 1.94
C ALA A 137 5.79 -1.14 0.51
N CYS A 138 5.19 -0.46 -0.48
CA CYS A 138 5.28 -0.84 -1.89
C CYS A 138 6.72 -0.79 -2.41
N TRP A 139 7.48 0.26 -2.06
CA TRP A 139 8.82 0.50 -2.60
C TRP A 139 9.90 -0.33 -1.93
N TRP A 140 9.83 -0.49 -0.61
CA TRP A 140 10.86 -1.20 0.16
C TRP A 140 10.51 -2.65 0.48
N GLY A 141 9.22 -3.01 0.46
CA GLY A 141 8.72 -4.33 0.86
C GLY A 141 8.73 -4.55 2.37
N GLY A 142 8.05 -5.57 2.83
CA GLY A 142 7.94 -5.93 4.24
C GLY A 142 6.98 -5.05 5.03
N LEU A 143 7.20 -5.02 6.35
CA LEU A 143 6.59 -4.04 7.24
C LEU A 143 7.48 -2.80 7.27
N VAL A 144 6.93 -1.64 6.94
CA VAL A 144 7.67 -0.37 6.96
C VAL A 144 6.94 0.61 7.86
N VAL A 145 7.69 1.20 8.78
CA VAL A 145 7.28 2.38 9.55
C VAL A 145 7.82 3.61 8.84
N SER A 146 7.02 4.64 8.68
CA SER A 146 7.40 5.84 7.95
C SER A 146 6.83 7.10 8.58
N ARG A 147 7.48 8.22 8.31
CA ARG A 147 7.07 9.55 8.77
C ARG A 147 7.05 10.50 7.59
N SER A 148 6.01 11.32 7.52
CA SER A 148 5.85 12.34 6.48
C SER A 148 6.96 13.40 6.52
N ALA A 149 7.23 14.02 5.38
CA ALA A 149 8.07 15.21 5.29
C ALA A 149 7.51 16.32 6.19
N GLY A 150 8.40 17.06 6.86
CA GLY A 150 8.02 18.20 7.69
C GLY A 150 7.42 17.87 9.07
N ALA A 151 7.10 16.60 9.36
CA ALA A 151 6.51 16.20 10.66
C ALA A 151 7.44 16.44 11.88
N ALA A 152 8.69 16.87 11.66
CA ALA A 152 9.67 17.10 12.71
C ALA A 152 9.81 18.55 13.15
N ALA A 153 9.27 19.51 12.41
CA ALA A 153 9.44 20.92 12.73
C ALA A 153 8.40 21.36 13.78
N PRO A 154 8.81 22.03 14.88
CA PRO A 154 7.84 22.69 15.73
C PRO A 154 7.12 23.79 14.94
N PRO A 155 5.85 24.14 15.28
CA PRO A 155 5.06 25.11 14.52
C PRO A 155 5.71 26.49 14.35
N THR A 156 6.78 26.76 15.09
CA THR A 156 7.47 28.06 15.17
C THR A 156 8.79 28.16 14.37
N ALA A 157 9.25 27.06 13.76
CA ALA A 157 10.50 27.07 13.00
C ALA A 157 10.26 27.26 11.50
N PRO A 158 11.01 28.15 10.81
CA PRO A 158 11.07 28.16 9.35
C PRO A 158 11.76 26.88 8.89
N ALA A 159 10.97 25.87 8.53
CA ALA A 159 11.51 24.56 8.19
C ALA A 159 11.62 24.43 6.68
N THR A 160 12.83 24.16 6.20
CA THR A 160 12.99 23.34 5.00
C THR A 160 12.39 21.97 5.35
N PRO A 161 11.34 21.47 4.67
CA PRO A 161 10.74 20.21 5.03
C PRO A 161 11.80 19.10 4.96
N ALA A 162 12.09 18.46 6.10
CA ALA A 162 12.93 17.27 6.09
C ALA A 162 12.27 16.20 5.19
N PRO A 163 13.05 15.43 4.41
CA PRO A 163 12.48 14.36 3.57
C PRO A 163 11.71 13.35 4.42
N PRO A 164 10.76 12.61 3.83
CA PRO A 164 10.08 11.54 4.54
C PRO A 164 11.11 10.49 5.00
N THR A 165 10.91 9.97 6.21
CA THR A 165 11.81 9.00 6.82
C THR A 165 11.11 7.65 6.88
N TRP A 166 11.84 6.58 6.69
CA TRP A 166 11.31 5.22 6.73
C TRP A 166 12.28 4.25 7.42
N LEU A 167 11.72 3.21 8.01
CA LEU A 167 12.47 2.09 8.57
C LEU A 167 11.72 0.79 8.27
N ARG A 168 12.40 -0.17 7.69
CA ARG A 168 11.86 -1.50 7.52
C ARG A 168 12.03 -2.31 8.80
N VAL A 169 10.93 -2.85 9.30
CA VAL A 169 10.89 -3.68 10.50
C VAL A 169 11.15 -5.14 10.12
N PRO A 170 12.20 -5.79 10.62
CA PRO A 170 12.40 -7.22 10.40
C PRO A 170 11.25 -8.03 10.98
N LEU A 171 10.76 -9.02 10.25
CA LEU A 171 9.72 -9.93 10.72
C LEU A 171 10.35 -11.28 11.03
N ARG A 172 10.17 -11.76 12.27
CA ARG A 172 10.68 -13.08 12.72
C ARG A 172 9.77 -14.24 12.31
N ARG A 173 8.58 -13.91 11.80
CA ARG A 173 7.58 -14.88 11.31
C ARG A 173 7.13 -14.50 9.91
N ALA A 174 6.89 -15.50 9.06
CA ALA A 174 6.15 -15.32 7.82
C ALA A 174 4.66 -15.22 8.15
N TRP A 175 4.10 -14.00 8.04
CA TRP A 175 2.69 -13.76 8.33
C TRP A 175 1.80 -14.23 7.18
N ARG A 176 0.85 -15.11 7.48
CA ARG A 176 -0.25 -15.49 6.59
C ARG A 176 -1.35 -14.47 6.68
N LEU A 177 -1.87 -14.05 5.56
CA LEU A 177 -2.83 -12.96 5.45
C LEU A 177 -4.01 -13.36 4.58
N LEU A 178 -5.17 -12.82 4.92
CA LEU A 178 -6.37 -12.87 4.10
C LEU A 178 -6.87 -11.44 3.90
N VAL A 179 -7.16 -11.06 2.67
CA VAL A 179 -7.75 -9.75 2.36
C VAL A 179 -9.16 -9.99 1.85
N ALA A 180 -10.15 -9.51 2.61
CA ALA A 180 -11.54 -9.50 2.18
C ALA A 180 -11.81 -8.23 1.36
N VAL A 181 -12.10 -8.39 0.07
CA VAL A 181 -12.23 -7.31 -0.90
C VAL A 181 -13.68 -7.19 -1.35
N PRO A 182 -14.40 -6.09 -1.05
CA PRO A 182 -15.78 -5.91 -1.51
C PRO A 182 -15.83 -5.54 -3.00
N ALA A 183 -17.03 -5.60 -3.60
CA ALA A 183 -17.23 -5.21 -4.99
C ALA A 183 -17.03 -3.71 -5.22
N ASP A 184 -17.50 -2.87 -4.28
CA ASP A 184 -17.45 -1.42 -4.40
C ASP A 184 -16.09 -0.85 -4.01
N ALA A 185 -15.71 0.25 -4.66
CA ALA A 185 -14.53 1.04 -4.31
C ALA A 185 -14.91 2.18 -3.35
N LEU A 186 -13.92 2.65 -2.57
CA LEU A 186 -14.06 3.81 -1.69
C LEU A 186 -12.94 4.81 -1.98
N PRO A 187 -13.27 6.02 -2.45
CA PRO A 187 -12.28 7.09 -2.61
C PRO A 187 -11.62 7.44 -1.28
N THR A 188 -10.29 7.60 -1.29
CA THR A 188 -9.51 7.88 -0.08
C THR A 188 -9.92 9.23 0.55
N GLU A 189 -10.22 10.23 -0.28
CA GLU A 189 -10.69 11.54 0.17
C GLU A 189 -11.96 11.39 1.03
N ARG A 190 -12.96 10.65 0.54
CA ARG A 190 -14.20 10.40 1.28
C ARG A 190 -13.95 9.66 2.60
N ALA A 191 -13.01 8.72 2.62
CA ALA A 191 -12.63 8.01 3.84
C ALA A 191 -11.84 8.90 4.83
N ARG A 192 -11.27 10.04 4.40
CA ARG A 192 -10.62 11.03 5.25
C ARG A 192 -11.59 12.08 5.78
N GLU A 193 -12.61 12.45 5.01
CA GLU A 193 -13.62 13.46 5.39
C GLU A 193 -14.41 13.08 6.65
N VAL A 194 -14.58 11.78 6.93
CA VAL A 194 -15.31 11.30 8.13
C VAL A 194 -14.47 11.33 9.41
N LEU A 195 -13.18 11.66 9.32
CA LEU A 195 -12.30 11.68 10.49
C LEU A 195 -12.49 12.97 11.29
N PRO A 196 -12.50 12.92 12.64
CA PRO A 196 -12.60 14.12 13.45
C PRO A 196 -11.35 14.97 13.35
N ALA A 197 -11.51 16.28 13.48
CA ALA A 197 -10.38 17.24 13.48
C ALA A 197 -9.52 17.14 14.78
N VAL A 198 -10.10 16.62 15.86
CA VAL A 198 -9.44 16.49 17.17
C VAL A 198 -9.80 15.16 17.83
N TYR A 199 -8.88 14.63 18.60
CA TYR A 199 -9.06 13.41 19.39
C TYR A 199 -8.87 13.69 20.86
N SER A 200 -9.55 12.89 21.72
CA SER A 200 -9.32 12.99 23.16
C SER A 200 -7.90 12.53 23.51
N ARG A 201 -7.34 13.09 24.60
CA ARG A 201 -6.06 12.61 25.11
C ARG A 201 -6.09 11.12 25.42
N GLN A 202 -7.20 10.60 25.91
CA GLN A 202 -7.37 9.18 26.23
C GLN A 202 -7.26 8.32 24.96
N ASP A 203 -7.96 8.70 23.88
CA ASP A 203 -7.88 7.99 22.62
C ASP A 203 -6.50 8.09 21.97
N ALA A 204 -5.86 9.27 22.05
CA ALA A 204 -4.51 9.45 21.53
C ALA A 204 -3.49 8.56 22.26
N VAL A 205 -3.56 8.47 23.59
CA VAL A 205 -2.68 7.59 24.38
C VAL A 205 -2.95 6.13 24.08
N ALA A 206 -4.23 5.69 24.05
CA ALA A 206 -4.59 4.31 23.75
C ALA A 206 -4.11 3.90 22.35
N ASN A 207 -4.29 4.77 21.36
CA ASN A 207 -3.85 4.50 19.99
C ASN A 207 -2.32 4.40 19.87
N LEU A 208 -1.58 5.29 20.56
CA LEU A 208 -0.11 5.24 20.60
C LEU A 208 0.38 3.94 21.24
N GLN A 209 -0.21 3.50 22.36
CA GLN A 209 0.12 2.25 23.02
C GLN A 209 -0.09 1.05 22.08
N ASN A 210 -1.25 1.01 21.41
CA ASN A 210 -1.59 -0.05 20.46
C ASN A 210 -0.67 -0.05 19.24
N ALA A 211 -0.32 1.12 18.69
CA ALA A 211 0.61 1.23 17.56
C ALA A 211 2.01 0.71 17.89
N LEU A 212 2.55 1.05 19.06
CA LEU A 212 3.85 0.55 19.51
C LEU A 212 3.81 -0.96 19.75
N LEU A 213 2.75 -1.44 20.41
CA LEU A 213 2.55 -2.88 20.64
C LEU A 213 2.42 -3.65 19.33
N LEU A 214 1.70 -3.11 18.34
CA LEU A 214 1.51 -3.72 17.03
C LEU A 214 2.84 -3.93 16.30
N VAL A 215 3.65 -2.87 16.20
CA VAL A 215 4.94 -2.95 15.50
C VAL A 215 5.83 -4.01 16.13
N GLU A 216 5.91 -4.05 17.46
CA GLU A 216 6.73 -5.01 18.17
C GLU A 216 6.16 -6.43 18.12
N ALA A 217 4.83 -6.60 18.23
CA ALA A 217 4.17 -7.89 18.06
C ALA A 217 4.41 -8.50 16.67
N LEU A 218 4.31 -7.68 15.62
CA LEU A 218 4.62 -8.11 14.25
C LEU A 218 6.10 -8.46 14.09
N HIS A 219 7.00 -7.65 14.66
CA HIS A 219 8.44 -7.91 14.62
C HIS A 219 8.79 -9.25 15.27
N GLN A 220 8.29 -9.49 16.48
CA GLN A 220 8.60 -10.69 17.25
C GLN A 220 7.80 -11.94 16.84
N GLY A 221 6.77 -11.80 16.01
CA GLY A 221 5.90 -12.91 15.61
C GLY A 221 4.85 -13.28 16.67
N ARG A 222 4.51 -12.34 17.58
CA ARG A 222 3.56 -12.51 18.70
C ARG A 222 2.12 -12.36 18.20
N GLY A 223 1.61 -13.40 17.52
CA GLY A 223 0.24 -13.45 17.01
C GLY A 223 -0.83 -13.32 18.08
N ASP A 224 -0.55 -13.81 19.28
CA ASP A 224 -1.41 -13.73 20.47
C ASP A 224 -1.73 -12.28 20.93
N LEU A 225 -0.91 -11.31 20.54
CA LEU A 225 -1.12 -9.90 20.87
C LEU A 225 -1.89 -9.13 19.78
N LEU A 226 -2.05 -9.66 18.57
CA LEU A 226 -2.57 -8.90 17.44
C LEU A 226 -4.03 -8.46 17.61
N ALA A 227 -4.88 -9.28 18.22
CA ALA A 227 -6.28 -8.90 18.47
C ALA A 227 -6.39 -7.61 19.29
N ALA A 228 -5.54 -7.44 20.30
CA ALA A 228 -5.48 -6.24 21.13
C ALA A 228 -4.73 -5.10 20.40
N ALA A 229 -3.57 -5.41 19.80
CA ALA A 229 -2.69 -4.43 19.19
C ALA A 229 -3.28 -3.74 17.95
N LEU A 230 -4.21 -4.39 17.24
CA LEU A 230 -4.92 -3.82 16.07
C LEU A 230 -6.14 -2.96 16.46
N ALA A 231 -6.44 -2.83 17.75
CA ALA A 231 -7.49 -1.93 18.21
C ALA A 231 -7.12 -0.48 17.91
N ASP A 232 -8.02 0.21 17.21
CA ASP A 232 -7.80 1.57 16.73
C ASP A 232 -8.86 2.54 17.28
N ARG A 233 -8.43 3.77 17.58
CA ARG A 233 -9.26 4.86 18.06
C ARG A 233 -9.29 6.05 17.11
N TRP A 234 -8.50 6.02 16.01
CA TRP A 234 -8.29 7.19 15.17
C TRP A 234 -9.05 7.17 13.86
N HIS A 235 -9.21 6.02 13.22
CA HIS A 235 -9.85 6.03 11.91
C HIS A 235 -10.90 4.93 11.71
N GLN A 236 -10.66 3.72 12.17
CA GLN A 236 -11.58 2.59 11.93
C GLN A 236 -12.99 2.81 12.51
N PRO A 237 -13.17 3.35 13.73
CA PRO A 237 -14.49 3.62 14.27
C PRO A 237 -15.32 4.58 13.41
N TYR A 238 -14.67 5.59 12.84
CA TYR A 238 -15.33 6.61 12.01
C TYR A 238 -15.58 6.12 10.58
N ARG A 239 -14.74 5.22 10.08
CA ARG A 239 -14.89 4.61 8.76
C ARG A 239 -15.83 3.41 8.72
N ALA A 240 -16.24 2.88 9.86
CA ALA A 240 -17.05 1.67 9.96
C ALA A 240 -18.35 1.75 9.13
N ALA A 241 -19.01 2.91 9.10
CA ALA A 241 -20.22 3.13 8.30
C ALA A 241 -19.96 3.09 6.77
N LEU A 242 -18.75 3.42 6.33
CA LEU A 242 -18.34 3.38 4.93
C LEU A 242 -17.73 2.01 4.53
N CYS A 243 -17.37 1.19 5.50
CA CYS A 243 -16.64 -0.06 5.34
C CYS A 243 -17.37 -1.20 6.07
N PRO A 244 -18.55 -1.65 5.59
CA PRO A 244 -19.42 -2.59 6.33
C PRO A 244 -18.76 -3.95 6.58
N LEU A 245 -17.73 -4.33 5.82
CA LEU A 245 -16.96 -5.54 6.09
C LEU A 245 -16.24 -5.49 7.44
N LEU A 246 -15.78 -4.31 7.89
CA LEU A 246 -15.02 -4.18 9.13
C LEU A 246 -15.86 -4.58 10.37
N PRO A 247 -17.02 -3.99 10.65
CA PRO A 247 -17.83 -4.40 11.81
C PRO A 247 -18.33 -5.84 11.72
N ALA A 248 -18.49 -6.40 10.52
CA ALA A 248 -18.87 -7.80 10.34
C ALA A 248 -17.72 -8.77 10.67
N LEU A 249 -16.48 -8.41 10.37
CA LEU A 249 -15.30 -9.28 10.51
C LEU A 249 -14.49 -9.02 11.78
N GLN A 250 -14.55 -7.82 12.35
CA GLN A 250 -13.77 -7.45 13.54
C GLN A 250 -14.01 -8.37 14.76
N PRO A 251 -15.26 -8.87 15.02
CA PRO A 251 -15.49 -9.83 16.10
C PRO A 251 -14.79 -11.18 15.96
N LEU A 252 -14.26 -11.50 14.78
CA LEU A 252 -13.50 -12.72 14.55
C LEU A 252 -12.05 -12.67 15.07
N ALA A 253 -11.56 -11.49 15.44
CA ALA A 253 -10.20 -11.34 15.98
C ALA A 253 -10.01 -12.19 17.25
N GLY A 254 -8.97 -13.03 17.27
CA GLY A 254 -8.67 -13.98 18.34
C GLY A 254 -9.48 -15.29 18.27
N THR A 255 -10.25 -15.52 17.23
CA THR A 255 -11.05 -16.77 17.07
C THR A 255 -10.76 -17.44 15.73
N HIS A 256 -11.08 -18.72 15.58
CA HIS A 256 -10.95 -19.48 14.32
C HIS A 256 -9.57 -19.34 13.64
N GLY A 257 -8.52 -19.17 14.43
CA GLY A 257 -7.16 -18.91 13.92
C GLY A 257 -6.97 -17.56 13.24
N ILE A 258 -7.91 -16.64 13.39
CA ILE A 258 -7.79 -15.23 12.97
C ILE A 258 -7.16 -14.45 14.12
N LEU A 259 -5.87 -14.14 13.99
CA LEU A 259 -5.06 -13.49 15.02
C LEU A 259 -5.40 -12.01 15.20
N GLY A 260 -5.91 -11.37 14.16
CA GLY A 260 -6.28 -9.96 14.21
C GLY A 260 -6.92 -9.48 12.91
N VAL A 261 -7.67 -8.39 13.01
CA VAL A 261 -8.48 -7.82 11.91
C VAL A 261 -8.30 -6.31 11.89
N ALA A 262 -8.05 -5.74 10.72
CA ALA A 262 -7.97 -4.29 10.52
C ALA A 262 -8.45 -3.89 9.13
N LEU A 263 -8.82 -2.61 8.94
CA LEU A 263 -8.98 -2.06 7.59
C LEU A 263 -7.65 -2.12 6.83
N SER A 264 -7.74 -2.41 5.55
CA SER A 264 -6.61 -2.26 4.62
C SER A 264 -6.59 -0.84 4.08
N GLY A 265 -5.60 -0.05 4.47
CA GLY A 265 -5.48 1.34 4.10
C GLY A 265 -6.67 2.19 4.57
N ALA A 266 -7.30 2.93 3.65
CA ALA A 266 -8.51 3.68 3.92
C ALA A 266 -9.78 2.80 3.93
N GLY A 267 -9.67 1.53 3.58
CA GLY A 267 -10.77 0.63 3.27
C GLY A 267 -11.09 0.68 1.76
N PRO A 268 -12.18 0.04 1.31
CA PRO A 268 -13.15 -0.73 2.08
C PRO A 268 -12.73 -2.19 2.37
N SER A 269 -11.57 -2.65 1.87
CA SER A 269 -11.06 -4.00 2.17
C SER A 269 -10.64 -4.15 3.63
N VAL A 270 -10.72 -5.39 4.11
CA VAL A 270 -10.30 -5.77 5.46
C VAL A 270 -9.15 -6.76 5.38
N LEU A 271 -8.09 -6.50 6.13
CA LEU A 271 -6.93 -7.38 6.30
C LEU A 271 -7.13 -8.23 7.55
N LEU A 272 -6.93 -9.53 7.42
CA LEU A 272 -6.92 -10.48 8.52
C LEU A 272 -5.56 -11.16 8.61
N PHE A 273 -4.98 -11.20 9.80
CA PHE A 273 -3.79 -11.98 10.12
C PHE A 273 -4.22 -13.38 10.55
N LEU A 274 -3.61 -14.41 9.97
CA LEU A 274 -3.99 -15.79 10.21
C LEU A 274 -2.89 -16.57 10.93
N ASP A 275 -3.29 -17.55 11.71
CA ASP A 275 -2.41 -18.61 12.15
C ASP A 275 -2.02 -19.49 10.96
N ASP A 276 -0.81 -20.09 11.01
CA ASP A 276 -0.22 -20.79 9.87
C ASP A 276 -1.05 -22.01 9.40
N GLN A 277 -1.81 -22.64 10.30
CA GLN A 277 -2.61 -23.84 10.03
C GLN A 277 -4.11 -23.58 9.91
N ALA A 278 -4.57 -22.35 10.18
CA ALA A 278 -5.99 -22.06 10.31
C ALA A 278 -6.67 -21.55 9.02
N ARG A 279 -6.00 -21.62 7.87
CA ARG A 279 -6.48 -21.05 6.61
C ARG A 279 -7.91 -21.44 6.24
N VAL A 280 -8.23 -22.74 6.29
CA VAL A 280 -9.55 -23.25 5.88
C VAL A 280 -10.61 -22.83 6.87
N GLU A 281 -10.33 -22.96 8.17
CA GLU A 281 -11.23 -22.57 9.25
C GLU A 281 -11.49 -21.06 9.22
N ALA A 282 -10.45 -20.23 9.10
CA ALA A 282 -10.56 -18.79 9.04
C ALA A 282 -11.40 -18.34 7.83
N SER A 283 -11.16 -18.91 6.64
CA SER A 283 -11.94 -18.57 5.44
C SER A 283 -13.42 -18.96 5.58
N ALA A 284 -13.70 -20.12 6.19
CA ALA A 284 -15.07 -20.56 6.49
C ALA A 284 -15.77 -19.59 7.49
N ALA A 285 -15.07 -19.20 8.57
CA ALA A 285 -15.59 -18.26 9.56
C ALA A 285 -15.87 -16.89 8.94
N VAL A 286 -14.97 -16.38 8.09
CA VAL A 286 -15.17 -15.12 7.35
C VAL A 286 -16.40 -15.20 6.45
N ASN A 287 -16.55 -16.25 5.64
CA ASN A 287 -17.70 -16.43 4.75
C ASN A 287 -19.01 -16.52 5.56
N GLN A 288 -19.00 -17.22 6.70
CA GLN A 288 -20.17 -17.31 7.57
C GLN A 288 -20.55 -15.95 8.17
N ALA A 289 -19.56 -15.17 8.63
CA ALA A 289 -19.81 -13.83 9.19
C ALA A 289 -20.36 -12.88 8.13
N LEU A 290 -19.81 -12.89 6.93
CA LEU A 290 -20.30 -12.12 5.79
C LEU A 290 -21.73 -12.53 5.41
N GLY A 291 -22.01 -13.83 5.31
CA GLY A 291 -23.35 -14.34 5.02
C GLY A 291 -24.39 -13.93 6.04
N ARG A 292 -24.07 -13.93 7.35
CA ARG A 292 -24.94 -13.42 8.43
C ARG A 292 -25.24 -11.92 8.31
N ALA A 293 -24.27 -11.16 7.82
CA ALA A 293 -24.40 -9.72 7.60
C ALA A 293 -25.05 -9.36 6.24
N GLY A 294 -25.36 -10.32 5.38
CA GLY A 294 -25.82 -10.07 4.02
C GLY A 294 -24.79 -9.43 3.11
N LEU A 295 -23.50 -9.60 3.42
CA LEU A 295 -22.37 -9.01 2.72
C LEU A 295 -21.66 -10.04 1.86
N GLN A 296 -20.96 -9.55 0.82
CA GLN A 296 -20.10 -10.36 -0.05
C GLN A 296 -18.73 -9.73 -0.16
N ALA A 297 -17.69 -10.56 -0.21
CA ALA A 297 -16.32 -10.14 -0.49
C ALA A 297 -15.57 -11.27 -1.19
N GLU A 298 -14.67 -10.91 -2.08
CA GLU A 298 -13.64 -11.82 -2.57
C GLU A 298 -12.58 -12.00 -1.49
N LEU A 299 -12.16 -13.22 -1.26
CA LEU A 299 -11.12 -13.55 -0.28
C LEU A 299 -9.79 -13.81 -0.99
N LEU A 300 -8.84 -12.90 -0.82
CA LEU A 300 -7.50 -13.00 -1.39
C LEU A 300 -6.53 -13.48 -0.32
N GLU A 301 -6.10 -14.73 -0.45
CA GLU A 301 -5.03 -15.26 0.39
C GLU A 301 -3.67 -14.73 -0.07
N THR A 302 -2.86 -14.32 0.88
CA THR A 302 -1.54 -13.77 0.59
C THR A 302 -0.58 -13.93 1.78
N GLN A 303 0.61 -13.43 1.61
CA GLN A 303 1.64 -13.33 2.64
C GLN A 303 2.37 -12.01 2.49
N VAL A 304 3.24 -11.70 3.45
CA VAL A 304 4.07 -10.49 3.36
C VAL A 304 5.10 -10.64 2.25
N GLN A 305 5.12 -9.67 1.34
CA GLN A 305 6.16 -9.54 0.32
C GLN A 305 7.37 -8.83 0.93
N THR A 306 8.43 -9.57 1.22
CA THR A 306 9.57 -9.08 1.97
C THR A 306 10.51 -8.14 1.20
N ARG A 307 10.41 -8.05 -0.13
CA ARG A 307 11.28 -7.22 -0.98
C ARG A 307 10.45 -6.37 -1.92
N GLY A 308 10.76 -5.08 -1.96
CA GLY A 308 10.24 -4.14 -2.94
C GLY A 308 11.32 -3.72 -3.95
N PRO A 309 10.94 -3.06 -5.06
CA PRO A 309 11.86 -2.69 -6.14
C PRO A 309 12.94 -1.69 -5.72
N GLY A 310 12.67 -0.81 -4.76
CA GLY A 310 13.62 0.18 -4.24
C GLY A 310 14.89 -0.44 -3.65
N MET A 311 14.80 -1.63 -3.08
CA MET A 311 15.95 -2.34 -2.51
C MET A 311 17.04 -2.71 -3.54
N ASN A 312 16.67 -2.78 -4.81
CA ASN A 312 17.57 -3.17 -5.90
C ASN A 312 17.69 -2.07 -6.94
N TRP A 313 17.21 -0.83 -6.68
CA TRP A 313 17.08 0.22 -7.68
C TRP A 313 18.40 0.47 -8.43
N GLY A 314 19.49 0.73 -7.85
CA GLY A 314 20.77 0.98 -8.52
C GLY A 314 21.42 -0.22 -9.23
N ARG A 315 20.89 -1.43 -9.10
CA ARG A 315 21.43 -2.63 -9.77
C ARG A 315 20.94 -2.81 -11.20
N TRP A 316 19.87 -2.10 -11.61
CA TRP A 316 19.32 -2.14 -12.97
C TRP A 316 20.08 -1.26 -13.96
N GLU A 317 20.93 -0.34 -13.46
CA GLU A 317 21.66 0.65 -14.28
C GLU A 317 22.99 0.15 -14.82
N ARG A 318 23.48 -1.00 -14.43
CA ARG A 318 24.72 -1.55 -15.00
C ARG A 318 24.39 -2.52 -16.13
N PRO A 319 24.67 -2.15 -17.41
CA PRO A 319 24.85 -3.17 -18.43
C PRO A 319 25.97 -4.08 -17.95
N ARG A 320 25.72 -5.37 -17.86
CA ARG A 320 26.83 -6.32 -17.73
C ARG A 320 27.69 -6.16 -18.99
N ALA A 321 28.92 -5.70 -18.76
CA ALA A 321 29.96 -5.63 -19.78
C ALA A 321 30.17 -7.01 -20.43
#